data_93a5a58b5a36eb53dda3ad7821786a36
#
_entry.id   93a5a58b5a36eb53dda3ad7821786a36
#
_cell.length_a   1.000
_cell.length_b   1.000
_cell.length_c   1.000
_cell.angle_alpha   90.00
_cell.angle_beta   90.00
_cell.angle_gamma   90.00
#
_symmetry.space_group_name_H-M   'P 1'
#
loop_
_entity.id
_entity.type
_entity.pdbx_description
1 polymer ?
#
loop_
_entity_poly.entity_id
_entity_poly.type
_entity_poly.pdbx_seq_one_letter_code
_entity_poly.pdbx_strand_id
1 'polypeptide(L)'
;MRTPTHIRKRTRSKIISGFTLTEIMVAMAVFLLAVFGIFSVQLFCMRVYTLAATKVSATTGARETLNSLRDRIRSANVVLVGTYNPANGQGFVQITNGLPQIGNALEIQYTNFPSTNTYIFYKDPSNPNNVVCSFNNNTVDTLAKYATNYNCFQAEDYQGNILTNYQNNPVIRVTLQFSQWEYPIAVIGSNAVNAYDYYQLRTRVSRRAK
;
A
#
# COMPACT_ATOMS: atom_id res chain seq x y z
N MET A 1 19.48 -72.02 69.98
CA MET A 1 18.26 -71.37 69.40
C MET A 1 18.44 -69.91 69.32
N ARG A 2 18.61 -69.30 68.12
CA ARG A 2 18.77 -67.85 67.89
C ARG A 2 17.48 -67.33 67.24
N THR A 3 16.76 -66.44 67.90
CA THR A 3 15.56 -65.79 67.40
C THR A 3 15.93 -64.69 66.42
N PRO A 4 15.29 -64.57 65.27
CA PRO A 4 15.54 -63.49 64.34
C PRO A 4 14.87 -62.20 64.75
N THR A 5 15.68 -61.13 64.82
CA THR A 5 15.22 -59.78 65.14
C THR A 5 14.59 -59.17 63.87
N HIS A 6 13.26 -58.97 63.89
CA HIS A 6 12.53 -58.32 62.81
C HIS A 6 12.77 -56.77 62.84
N ILE A 7 13.56 -56.28 61.88
CA ILE A 7 13.75 -54.82 61.69
C ILE A 7 12.54 -54.25 60.94
N ARG A 8 11.68 -53.57 61.64
CA ARG A 8 10.49 -52.88 61.13
C ARG A 8 10.94 -51.58 60.40
N LYS A 9 10.98 -51.64 59.06
CA LYS A 9 11.20 -50.44 58.20
C LYS A 9 10.06 -49.44 58.42
N ARG A 10 10.36 -48.31 59.02
CA ARG A 10 9.44 -47.20 59.25
C ARG A 10 9.32 -46.43 57.92
N THR A 11 8.24 -46.69 57.16
CA THR A 11 7.89 -45.90 56.00
C THR A 11 7.49 -44.49 56.47
N ARG A 12 8.36 -43.52 56.18
CA ARG A 12 8.03 -42.09 56.35
C ARG A 12 6.92 -41.76 55.36
N SER A 13 5.67 -41.58 55.81
CA SER A 13 4.61 -40.98 55.05
C SER A 13 5.02 -39.54 54.69
N LYS A 14 5.22 -39.29 53.38
CA LYS A 14 5.36 -37.93 52.89
C LYS A 14 4.07 -37.17 53.21
N ILE A 15 4.15 -36.21 54.12
CA ILE A 15 3.04 -35.28 54.38
C ILE A 15 2.92 -34.43 53.10
N ILE A 16 1.90 -34.71 52.31
CA ILE A 16 1.54 -33.85 51.18
C ILE A 16 0.85 -32.65 51.80
N SER A 17 1.55 -31.54 51.95
CA SER A 17 0.96 -30.27 52.36
C SER A 17 0.06 -29.79 51.23
N GLY A 18 -1.25 -29.69 51.46
CA GLY A 18 -2.19 -29.05 50.54
C GLY A 18 -1.92 -27.53 50.47
N PHE A 19 -2.18 -26.94 49.30
CA PHE A 19 -2.13 -25.51 49.14
C PHE A 19 -3.16 -24.79 50.03
N THR A 20 -2.76 -23.68 50.63
CA THR A 20 -3.66 -22.81 51.34
C THR A 20 -4.55 -22.01 50.37
N LEU A 21 -5.76 -21.64 50.77
CA LEU A 21 -6.66 -20.83 49.94
C LEU A 21 -6.03 -19.51 49.52
N THR A 22 -5.23 -18.90 50.41
CA THR A 22 -4.50 -17.65 50.16
C THR A 22 -3.42 -17.82 49.08
N GLU A 23 -2.67 -18.95 49.06
CA GLU A 23 -1.67 -19.23 48.03
C GLU A 23 -2.32 -19.37 46.66
N ILE A 24 -3.46 -20.03 46.56
CA ILE A 24 -4.23 -20.15 45.30
C ILE A 24 -4.69 -18.77 44.82
N MET A 25 -5.23 -17.93 45.71
CA MET A 25 -5.66 -16.58 45.33
C MET A 25 -4.50 -15.71 44.81
N VAL A 26 -3.34 -15.75 45.45
CA VAL A 26 -2.14 -15.01 44.99
C VAL A 26 -1.65 -15.57 43.64
N ALA A 27 -1.59 -16.91 43.51
CA ALA A 27 -1.17 -17.53 42.26
C ALA A 27 -2.11 -17.17 41.09
N MET A 28 -3.42 -17.14 41.32
CA MET A 28 -4.42 -16.73 40.32
C MET A 28 -4.24 -15.25 39.94
N ALA A 29 -4.00 -14.36 40.90
CA ALA A 29 -3.78 -12.93 40.62
C ALA A 29 -2.53 -12.71 39.76
N VAL A 30 -1.43 -13.37 40.10
CA VAL A 30 -0.18 -13.29 39.32
C VAL A 30 -0.38 -13.89 37.92
N PHE A 31 -1.08 -15.02 37.82
CA PHE A 31 -1.41 -15.62 36.53
C PHE A 31 -2.24 -14.71 35.64
N LEU A 32 -3.28 -14.06 36.18
CA LEU A 32 -4.09 -13.10 35.44
C LEU A 32 -3.27 -11.92 34.93
N LEU A 33 -2.38 -11.36 35.74
CA LEU A 33 -1.47 -10.30 35.30
C LEU A 33 -0.56 -10.75 34.14
N ALA A 34 -0.02 -11.96 34.22
CA ALA A 34 0.78 -12.52 33.13
C ALA A 34 -0.03 -12.69 31.85
N VAL A 35 -1.27 -13.21 31.95
CA VAL A 35 -2.17 -13.37 30.81
C VAL A 35 -2.51 -12.01 30.18
N PHE A 36 -2.85 -10.98 30.98
CA PHE A 36 -3.09 -9.63 30.47
C PHE A 36 -1.86 -9.04 29.76
N GLY A 37 -0.66 -9.29 30.29
CA GLY A 37 0.58 -8.88 29.62
C GLY A 37 0.72 -9.51 28.23
N ILE A 38 0.52 -10.81 28.14
CA ILE A 38 0.58 -11.55 26.85
C ILE A 38 -0.45 -11.03 25.86
N PHE A 39 -1.71 -10.84 26.29
CA PHE A 39 -2.76 -10.30 25.41
C PHE A 39 -2.42 -8.90 24.89
N SER A 40 -1.88 -8.03 25.75
CA SER A 40 -1.47 -6.68 25.34
C SER A 40 -0.41 -6.70 24.26
N VAL A 41 0.61 -7.55 24.42
CA VAL A 41 1.66 -7.73 23.40
C VAL A 41 1.09 -8.30 22.11
N GLN A 42 0.19 -9.28 22.19
CA GLN A 42 -0.41 -9.89 21.00
C GLN A 42 -1.25 -8.88 20.21
N LEU A 43 -2.06 -8.05 20.87
CA LEU A 43 -2.83 -7.00 20.21
C LEU A 43 -1.91 -5.96 19.55
N PHE A 44 -0.82 -5.58 20.22
CA PHE A 44 0.18 -4.69 19.64
C PHE A 44 0.83 -5.29 18.39
N CYS A 45 1.28 -6.54 18.45
CA CYS A 45 1.88 -7.25 17.32
C CYS A 45 0.91 -7.35 16.12
N MET A 46 -0.37 -7.65 16.36
CA MET A 46 -1.37 -7.68 15.30
C MET A 46 -1.53 -6.32 14.61
N ARG A 47 -1.56 -5.23 15.38
CA ARG A 47 -1.64 -3.87 14.83
C ARG A 47 -0.41 -3.53 13.98
N VAL A 48 0.79 -3.80 14.47
CA VAL A 48 2.04 -3.58 13.73
C VAL A 48 2.07 -4.43 12.45
N TYR A 49 1.64 -5.68 12.54
CA TYR A 49 1.60 -6.57 11.37
C TYR A 49 0.65 -6.06 10.28
N THR A 50 -0.58 -5.68 10.63
CA THR A 50 -1.53 -5.14 9.64
C THR A 50 -1.01 -3.87 8.98
N LEU A 51 -0.39 -2.99 9.76
CA LEU A 51 0.21 -1.75 9.28
C LEU A 51 1.38 -2.02 8.32
N ALA A 52 2.28 -2.93 8.68
CA ALA A 52 3.40 -3.32 7.84
C ALA A 52 2.93 -4.00 6.54
N ALA A 53 1.96 -4.91 6.61
CA ALA A 53 1.43 -5.62 5.47
C ALA A 53 0.77 -4.68 4.45
N THR A 54 -0.04 -3.71 4.92
CA THR A 54 -0.67 -2.72 4.04
C THR A 54 0.36 -1.80 3.38
N LYS A 55 1.37 -1.35 4.12
CA LYS A 55 2.45 -0.51 3.61
C LYS A 55 3.29 -1.23 2.55
N VAL A 56 3.64 -2.49 2.79
CA VAL A 56 4.38 -3.31 1.83
C VAL A 56 3.55 -3.54 0.56
N SER A 57 2.27 -3.92 0.69
CA SER A 57 1.38 -4.13 -0.45
C SER A 57 1.23 -2.87 -1.31
N ALA A 58 0.98 -1.72 -0.69
CA ALA A 58 0.86 -0.45 -1.40
C ALA A 58 2.16 -0.04 -2.09
N THR A 59 3.30 -0.20 -1.42
CA THR A 59 4.62 0.15 -1.98
C THR A 59 4.99 -0.76 -3.16
N THR A 60 4.72 -2.05 -3.05
CA THR A 60 5.01 -3.03 -4.11
C THR A 60 4.16 -2.74 -5.34
N GLY A 61 2.84 -2.60 -5.19
CA GLY A 61 1.94 -2.25 -6.29
C GLY A 61 2.31 -0.92 -6.97
N ALA A 62 2.68 0.09 -6.18
CA ALA A 62 3.13 1.37 -6.72
C ALA A 62 4.44 1.26 -7.52
N ARG A 63 5.42 0.47 -7.06
CA ARG A 63 6.67 0.22 -7.79
C ARG A 63 6.44 -0.57 -9.08
N GLU A 64 5.61 -1.59 -9.05
CA GLU A 64 5.22 -2.35 -10.25
C GLU A 64 4.53 -1.45 -11.28
N THR A 65 3.61 -0.60 -10.83
CA THR A 65 2.95 0.41 -11.67
C THR A 65 3.97 1.34 -12.32
N LEU A 66 4.90 1.91 -11.55
CA LEU A 66 5.92 2.81 -12.09
C LEU A 66 6.87 2.11 -13.07
N ASN A 67 7.24 0.85 -12.81
CA ASN A 67 8.07 0.07 -13.72
C ASN A 67 7.32 -0.24 -15.03
N SER A 68 6.07 -0.68 -14.94
CA SER A 68 5.22 -0.92 -16.11
C SER A 68 5.02 0.34 -16.94
N LEU A 69 4.70 1.46 -16.29
CA LEU A 69 4.59 2.77 -16.95
C LEU A 69 5.88 3.19 -17.63
N ARG A 70 7.02 3.06 -16.94
CA ARG A 70 8.33 3.42 -17.49
C ARG A 70 8.66 2.64 -18.75
N ASP A 71 8.44 1.34 -18.73
CA ASP A 71 8.78 0.47 -19.85
C ASP A 71 7.83 0.73 -21.04
N ARG A 72 6.56 0.98 -20.77
CA ARG A 72 5.58 1.36 -21.81
C ARG A 72 5.87 2.74 -22.42
N ILE A 73 6.16 3.76 -21.61
CA ILE A 73 6.51 5.11 -22.10
C ILE A 73 7.77 5.05 -22.98
N ARG A 74 8.78 4.29 -22.56
CA ARG A 74 10.04 4.18 -23.31
C ARG A 74 9.90 3.56 -24.68
N SER A 75 9.00 2.60 -24.84
CA SER A 75 8.76 1.88 -26.10
C SER A 75 7.64 2.49 -26.94
N ALA A 76 6.96 3.51 -26.47
CA ALA A 76 5.83 4.15 -27.13
C ALA A 76 6.20 4.93 -28.38
N ASN A 77 5.26 5.04 -29.33
CA ASN A 77 5.34 5.96 -30.47
C ASN A 77 4.80 7.35 -30.10
N VAL A 78 3.69 7.39 -29.35
CA VAL A 78 3.07 8.63 -28.89
C VAL A 78 2.71 8.49 -27.43
N VAL A 79 2.91 9.57 -26.65
CA VAL A 79 2.52 9.65 -25.24
C VAL A 79 1.82 11.00 -25.02
N LEU A 80 0.58 10.95 -24.56
CA LEU A 80 -0.28 12.13 -24.39
C LEU A 80 -0.76 12.21 -22.94
N VAL A 81 -0.71 13.41 -22.35
CA VAL A 81 -1.29 13.69 -21.04
C VAL A 81 -2.71 14.25 -21.24
N GLY A 82 -3.62 13.77 -20.42
CA GLY A 82 -5.02 14.15 -20.53
C GLY A 82 -5.79 13.98 -19.22
N THR A 83 -7.10 14.05 -19.36
CA THR A 83 -8.06 13.75 -18.30
C THR A 83 -8.94 12.57 -18.73
N TYR A 84 -9.30 11.73 -17.77
CA TYR A 84 -10.26 10.65 -17.99
C TYR A 84 -11.59 11.03 -17.33
N ASN A 85 -12.63 11.09 -18.15
CA ASN A 85 -13.98 11.38 -17.68
C ASN A 85 -15.00 10.45 -18.33
N PRO A 86 -15.43 9.38 -17.67
CA PRO A 86 -16.39 8.43 -18.22
C PRO A 86 -17.81 9.00 -18.34
N ALA A 87 -18.17 10.04 -17.54
CA ALA A 87 -19.52 10.58 -17.52
C ALA A 87 -19.97 11.18 -18.87
N ASN A 88 -19.02 11.57 -19.72
CA ASN A 88 -19.29 12.14 -21.04
C ASN A 88 -19.17 11.11 -22.18
N GLY A 89 -18.94 9.83 -21.86
CA GLY A 89 -18.74 8.77 -22.87
C GLY A 89 -17.43 8.89 -23.68
N GLN A 90 -16.59 9.89 -23.39
CA GLN A 90 -15.39 10.23 -24.17
C GLN A 90 -14.12 9.50 -23.71
N GLY A 91 -14.15 8.86 -22.54
CA GLY A 91 -12.94 8.19 -22.01
C GLY A 91 -11.78 9.15 -21.77
N PHE A 92 -10.72 9.03 -22.57
CA PHE A 92 -9.55 9.91 -22.51
C PHE A 92 -9.77 11.19 -23.32
N VAL A 93 -9.51 12.31 -22.69
CA VAL A 93 -9.55 13.66 -23.32
C VAL A 93 -8.19 14.30 -23.17
N GLN A 94 -7.54 14.58 -24.27
CA GLN A 94 -6.23 15.24 -24.29
C GLN A 94 -6.34 16.70 -23.84
N ILE A 95 -5.34 17.20 -23.09
CA ILE A 95 -5.29 18.60 -22.68
C ILE A 95 -4.98 19.50 -23.89
N THR A 96 -5.75 20.56 -24.05
CA THR A 96 -5.62 21.50 -25.17
C THR A 96 -4.26 22.24 -25.14
N ASN A 97 -3.72 22.55 -26.31
CA ASN A 97 -2.54 23.42 -26.44
C ASN A 97 -2.80 24.80 -25.80
N GLY A 98 -1.80 25.33 -25.15
CA GLY A 98 -1.89 26.58 -24.39
C GLY A 98 -2.16 26.39 -22.90
N LEU A 99 -2.57 25.19 -22.47
CA LEU A 99 -2.77 24.85 -21.06
C LEU A 99 -1.62 23.99 -20.53
N PRO A 100 -1.29 24.08 -19.22
CA PRO A 100 -0.31 23.23 -18.60
C PRO A 100 -0.67 21.74 -18.80
N GLN A 101 0.25 20.94 -19.34
CA GLN A 101 0.03 19.53 -19.60
C GLN A 101 0.14 18.71 -18.32
N ILE A 102 -0.88 18.83 -17.45
CA ILE A 102 -1.01 18.16 -16.15
C ILE A 102 -2.38 17.49 -16.12
N GLY A 103 -2.41 16.18 -15.88
CA GLY A 103 -3.68 15.45 -15.90
C GLY A 103 -3.72 14.23 -14.98
N ASN A 104 -4.91 13.65 -14.90
CA ASN A 104 -5.18 12.42 -14.18
C ASN A 104 -5.12 11.17 -15.08
N ALA A 105 -4.86 11.35 -16.38
CA ALA A 105 -4.75 10.28 -17.35
C ALA A 105 -3.55 10.44 -18.27
N LEU A 106 -3.03 9.30 -18.73
CA LEU A 106 -1.92 9.18 -19.66
C LEU A 106 -2.30 8.18 -20.74
N GLU A 107 -2.28 8.60 -21.99
CA GLU A 107 -2.47 7.73 -23.15
C GLU A 107 -1.13 7.39 -23.78
N ILE A 108 -0.90 6.12 -24.02
CA ILE A 108 0.31 5.58 -24.63
C ILE A 108 -0.09 4.79 -25.89
N GLN A 109 0.39 5.23 -27.06
CA GLN A 109 0.09 4.60 -28.32
C GLN A 109 1.31 3.90 -28.90
N TYR A 110 1.08 2.67 -29.38
CA TYR A 110 2.04 1.89 -30.16
C TYR A 110 1.50 1.73 -31.56
N THR A 111 2.22 2.26 -32.51
CA THR A 111 1.87 2.09 -33.93
C THR A 111 2.61 0.88 -34.48
N ASN A 112 1.93 -0.28 -34.49
CA ASN A 112 2.38 -1.45 -35.21
C ASN A 112 1.47 -1.59 -36.42
N PHE A 113 1.94 -1.17 -37.59
CA PHE A 113 1.13 -1.27 -38.80
C PHE A 113 0.68 -2.73 -39.03
N PRO A 114 -0.63 -3.02 -39.27
CA PRO A 114 -1.72 -2.08 -39.58
C PRO A 114 -2.55 -1.60 -38.37
N SER A 115 -2.22 -1.94 -37.13
CA SER A 115 -3.02 -1.63 -35.96
C SER A 115 -2.29 -0.70 -34.98
N THR A 116 -3.05 0.15 -34.30
CA THR A 116 -2.57 0.96 -33.18
C THR A 116 -3.08 0.37 -31.89
N ASN A 117 -2.18 -0.03 -31.01
CA ASN A 117 -2.51 -0.46 -29.66
C ASN A 117 -2.43 0.72 -28.72
N THR A 118 -3.48 0.94 -27.94
CA THR A 118 -3.57 2.08 -27.01
C THR A 118 -3.71 1.59 -25.59
N TYR A 119 -2.86 2.12 -24.71
CA TYR A 119 -2.96 1.95 -23.27
C TYR A 119 -3.33 3.27 -22.63
N ILE A 120 -4.36 3.28 -21.80
CA ILE A 120 -4.79 4.45 -21.04
C ILE A 120 -4.61 4.16 -19.56
N PHE A 121 -3.77 4.94 -18.91
CA PHE A 121 -3.58 4.93 -17.46
C PHE A 121 -4.35 6.09 -16.87
N TYR A 122 -5.23 5.83 -15.91
CA TYR A 122 -6.09 6.87 -15.35
C TYR A 122 -6.49 6.57 -13.91
N LYS A 123 -7.00 7.60 -13.24
CA LYS A 123 -7.63 7.45 -11.92
C LYS A 123 -9.03 6.87 -12.11
N ASP A 124 -9.30 5.76 -11.41
CA ASP A 124 -10.60 5.08 -11.48
C ASP A 124 -11.72 6.02 -10.98
N PRO A 125 -12.71 6.34 -11.81
CA PRO A 125 -13.81 7.20 -11.39
C PRO A 125 -14.69 6.60 -10.30
N SER A 126 -14.79 5.26 -10.24
CA SER A 126 -15.56 4.53 -9.24
C SER A 126 -14.82 4.43 -7.91
N ASN A 127 -13.48 4.44 -7.96
CA ASN A 127 -12.62 4.46 -6.78
C ASN A 127 -11.42 5.38 -7.00
N PRO A 128 -11.55 6.70 -6.66
CA PRO A 128 -10.54 7.71 -6.97
C PRO A 128 -9.17 7.46 -6.32
N ASN A 129 -9.06 6.51 -5.42
CA ASN A 129 -7.78 6.11 -4.82
C ASN A 129 -7.04 5.02 -5.62
N ASN A 130 -7.64 4.51 -6.70
CA ASN A 130 -7.00 3.52 -7.55
C ASN A 130 -6.46 4.16 -8.84
N VAL A 131 -5.31 3.65 -9.29
CA VAL A 131 -4.79 3.87 -10.64
C VAL A 131 -5.01 2.61 -11.44
N VAL A 132 -5.68 2.74 -12.56
CA VAL A 132 -6.05 1.63 -13.44
C VAL A 132 -5.46 1.81 -14.84
N CYS A 133 -5.30 0.71 -15.55
CA CYS A 133 -4.86 0.68 -16.94
C CYS A 133 -5.91 0.02 -17.81
N SER A 134 -6.35 0.68 -18.86
CA SER A 134 -7.20 0.11 -19.90
C SER A 134 -6.37 -0.17 -21.17
N PHE A 135 -6.59 -1.32 -21.79
CA PHE A 135 -6.01 -1.67 -23.08
C PHE A 135 -7.08 -1.68 -24.14
N ASN A 136 -6.92 -0.86 -25.19
CA ASN A 136 -7.87 -0.71 -26.30
C ASN A 136 -9.34 -0.54 -25.82
N ASN A 137 -9.52 0.17 -24.72
CA ASN A 137 -10.82 0.44 -24.06
C ASN A 137 -11.59 -0.79 -23.54
N ASN A 138 -10.98 -1.98 -23.50
CA ASN A 138 -11.70 -3.21 -23.16
C ASN A 138 -11.31 -3.84 -21.82
N THR A 139 -10.02 -3.87 -21.49
CA THR A 139 -9.53 -4.53 -20.27
C THR A 139 -9.09 -3.49 -19.27
N VAL A 140 -9.56 -3.61 -18.04
CA VAL A 140 -9.18 -2.69 -16.97
C VAL A 140 -8.47 -3.46 -15.86
N ASP A 141 -7.19 -3.16 -15.68
CA ASP A 141 -6.36 -3.73 -14.60
C ASP A 141 -6.07 -2.67 -13.54
N THR A 142 -6.27 -3.01 -12.27
CA THR A 142 -5.89 -2.13 -11.16
C THR A 142 -4.40 -2.28 -10.88
N LEU A 143 -3.65 -1.22 -11.10
CA LEU A 143 -2.20 -1.21 -10.95
C LEU A 143 -1.74 -0.72 -9.57
N ALA A 144 -2.31 0.36 -9.08
CA ALA A 144 -1.99 0.90 -7.77
C ALA A 144 -3.26 1.21 -6.98
N LYS A 145 -3.23 0.90 -5.68
CA LYS A 145 -4.28 1.23 -4.72
C LYS A 145 -3.80 2.32 -3.77
N TYR A 146 -4.74 3.06 -3.18
CA TYR A 146 -4.46 4.11 -2.18
C TYR A 146 -3.67 5.33 -2.70
N ALA A 147 -3.63 5.55 -4.03
CA ALA A 147 -3.06 6.77 -4.59
C ALA A 147 -4.04 7.94 -4.42
N THR A 148 -3.72 8.93 -3.60
CA THR A 148 -4.66 10.00 -3.19
C THR A 148 -4.60 11.24 -4.06
N ASN A 149 -3.47 11.48 -4.76
CA ASN A 149 -3.37 12.65 -5.64
C ASN A 149 -4.23 12.49 -6.89
N TYR A 150 -4.92 13.57 -7.27
CA TYR A 150 -5.75 13.59 -8.47
C TYR A 150 -4.90 13.63 -9.74
N ASN A 151 -3.99 14.59 -9.84
CA ASN A 151 -3.09 14.72 -10.98
C ASN A 151 -1.84 13.85 -10.78
N CYS A 152 -1.75 12.79 -11.57
CA CYS A 152 -0.66 11.83 -11.49
C CYS A 152 0.41 12.04 -12.57
N PHE A 153 0.05 12.68 -13.68
CA PHE A 153 0.87 12.76 -14.88
C PHE A 153 1.12 14.21 -15.28
N GLN A 154 2.37 14.51 -15.64
CA GLN A 154 2.79 15.82 -16.13
C GLN A 154 3.74 15.63 -17.32
N ALA A 155 3.55 16.41 -18.38
CA ALA A 155 4.52 16.48 -19.45
C ALA A 155 5.48 17.65 -19.19
N GLU A 156 6.79 17.37 -19.22
CA GLU A 156 7.86 18.33 -18.94
C GLU A 156 8.85 18.39 -20.09
N ASP A 157 9.60 19.48 -20.13
CA ASP A 157 10.81 19.56 -20.92
C ASP A 157 11.99 18.85 -20.21
N TYR A 158 13.16 18.84 -20.84
CA TYR A 158 14.37 18.25 -20.25
C TYR A 158 14.86 19.01 -19.01
N GLN A 159 14.51 20.29 -18.85
CA GLN A 159 14.86 21.12 -17.69
C GLN A 159 13.87 20.88 -16.52
N GLY A 160 12.69 20.33 -16.81
CA GLY A 160 11.66 20.03 -15.82
C GLY A 160 10.57 21.10 -15.72
N ASN A 161 10.49 22.00 -16.69
CA ASN A 161 9.39 22.93 -16.80
C ASN A 161 8.17 22.20 -17.40
N ILE A 162 6.99 22.54 -16.92
CA ILE A 162 5.74 21.98 -17.43
C ILE A 162 5.48 22.51 -18.83
N LEU A 163 5.24 21.61 -19.76
CA LEU A 163 4.90 21.95 -21.12
C LEU A 163 3.48 22.50 -21.22
N THR A 164 3.28 23.44 -22.13
CA THR A 164 1.95 23.99 -22.48
C THR A 164 1.52 23.61 -23.89
N ASN A 165 2.32 22.80 -24.58
CA ASN A 165 2.05 22.34 -25.93
C ASN A 165 2.37 20.84 -26.08
N TYR A 166 1.90 20.27 -27.18
CA TYR A 166 2.22 18.89 -27.55
C TYR A 166 3.63 18.82 -28.13
N GLN A 167 4.54 18.21 -27.40
CA GLN A 167 5.87 17.91 -27.92
C GLN A 167 5.97 16.41 -28.25
N ASN A 168 6.70 16.08 -29.32
CA ASN A 168 6.89 14.68 -29.75
C ASN A 168 7.70 13.84 -28.76
N ASN A 169 8.55 14.48 -27.94
CA ASN A 169 9.40 13.82 -26.95
C ASN A 169 9.31 14.49 -25.57
N PRO A 170 8.12 14.54 -24.96
CA PRO A 170 8.02 15.05 -23.60
C PRO A 170 8.68 14.10 -22.61
N VAL A 171 9.21 14.66 -21.54
CA VAL A 171 9.53 13.91 -20.34
C VAL A 171 8.25 13.78 -19.54
N ILE A 172 7.80 12.57 -19.32
CA ILE A 172 6.61 12.33 -18.49
C ILE A 172 7.05 12.18 -17.05
N ARG A 173 6.59 13.10 -16.22
CA ARG A 173 6.68 12.96 -14.76
C ARG A 173 5.45 12.23 -14.27
N VAL A 174 5.68 11.11 -13.57
CA VAL A 174 4.64 10.37 -12.86
C VAL A 174 4.84 10.59 -11.37
N THR A 175 3.80 11.05 -10.69
CA THR A 175 3.80 11.27 -9.26
C THR A 175 2.63 10.51 -8.65
N LEU A 176 2.91 9.57 -7.76
CA LEU A 176 1.91 8.84 -6.98
C LEU A 176 2.10 9.19 -5.51
N GLN A 177 1.06 9.72 -4.89
CA GLN A 177 1.02 10.07 -3.49
C GLN A 177 0.10 9.09 -2.78
N PHE A 178 0.60 8.49 -1.73
CA PHE A 178 -0.15 7.51 -0.94
C PHE A 178 -0.36 8.08 0.45
N SER A 179 -1.60 7.99 0.92
CA SER A 179 -1.96 8.37 2.28
C SER A 179 -2.73 7.20 2.89
N GLN A 180 -2.25 6.70 3.99
CA GLN A 180 -2.85 5.59 4.68
C GLN A 180 -3.02 5.93 6.16
N TRP A 181 -4.13 5.48 6.75
CA TRP A 181 -4.35 5.59 8.18
C TRP A 181 -3.34 4.73 8.93
N GLU A 182 -2.54 5.34 9.76
CA GLU A 182 -1.56 4.63 10.58
C GLU A 182 -2.22 4.01 11.82
N TYR A 183 -3.26 4.66 12.35
CA TYR A 183 -4.04 4.17 13.49
C TYR A 183 -5.52 4.46 13.30
N PRO A 184 -6.39 3.44 13.32
CA PRO A 184 -7.83 3.65 13.18
C PRO A 184 -8.48 4.36 14.37
N ILE A 185 -7.80 4.44 15.53
CA ILE A 185 -8.27 5.14 16.73
C ILE A 185 -7.06 5.53 17.57
N ALA A 186 -6.46 6.67 17.33
CA ALA A 186 -5.57 7.28 18.28
C ALA A 186 -6.06 8.70 18.58
N VAL A 187 -6.95 8.82 19.53
CA VAL A 187 -7.18 10.11 20.19
C VAL A 187 -5.99 10.33 21.11
N ILE A 188 -4.96 10.99 20.61
CA ILE A 188 -3.83 11.43 21.42
C ILE A 188 -4.13 12.86 21.82
N GLY A 189 -4.66 13.05 23.05
CA GLY A 189 -5.02 14.35 23.57
C GLY A 189 -6.42 14.85 23.18
N SER A 190 -6.74 16.11 23.51
CA SER A 190 -8.05 16.73 23.25
C SER A 190 -8.35 17.01 21.78
N ASN A 191 -7.37 16.92 20.91
CA ASN A 191 -7.54 17.04 19.46
C ASN A 191 -7.28 15.68 18.83
N ALA A 192 -8.28 15.12 18.16
CA ALA A 192 -8.15 13.92 17.35
C ALA A 192 -7.22 14.21 16.17
N VAL A 193 -5.93 13.95 16.34
CA VAL A 193 -4.98 14.02 15.25
C VAL A 193 -5.01 12.67 14.57
N ASN A 194 -5.58 12.63 13.36
CA ASN A 194 -5.51 11.47 12.50
C ASN A 194 -4.05 11.31 12.07
N ALA A 195 -3.38 10.28 12.59
CA ALA A 195 -2.03 9.95 12.16
C ALA A 195 -2.10 9.25 10.80
N TYR A 196 -1.68 9.95 9.76
CA TYR A 196 -1.55 9.40 8.41
C TYR A 196 -0.09 9.14 8.09
N ASP A 197 0.21 7.97 7.56
CA ASP A 197 1.48 7.74 6.88
C ASP A 197 1.33 8.25 5.44
N TYR A 198 2.20 9.20 5.07
CA TYR A 198 2.23 9.80 3.75
C TYR A 198 3.56 9.49 3.08
N TYR A 199 3.51 8.91 1.90
CA TYR A 199 4.69 8.77 1.08
C TYR A 199 4.41 9.09 -0.39
N GLN A 200 5.44 9.53 -1.08
CA GLN A 200 5.36 9.94 -2.48
C GLN A 200 6.40 9.18 -3.30
N LEU A 201 5.94 8.58 -4.39
CA LEU A 201 6.79 8.04 -5.43
C LEU A 201 6.74 8.95 -6.65
N ARG A 202 7.92 9.35 -7.11
CA ARG A 202 8.07 10.26 -8.24
C ARG A 202 9.11 9.72 -9.20
N THR A 203 8.78 9.67 -10.48
CA THR A 203 9.70 9.27 -11.54
C THR A 203 9.54 10.18 -12.74
N ARG A 204 10.62 10.33 -13.50
CA ARG A 204 10.64 11.00 -14.80
C ARG A 204 11.07 10.01 -15.87
N VAL A 205 10.33 9.92 -16.92
CA VAL A 205 10.55 8.97 -18.00
C VAL A 205 10.49 9.69 -19.33
N SER A 206 11.53 9.55 -20.12
CA SER A 206 11.57 10.01 -21.51
C SER A 206 11.34 8.83 -22.45
N ARG A 207 10.66 9.10 -23.56
CA ARG A 207 10.53 8.17 -24.67
C ARG A 207 11.90 7.93 -25.31
N ARG A 208 12.18 6.69 -25.71
CA ARG A 208 13.36 6.43 -26.56
C ARG A 208 13.00 6.87 -27.98
N ALA A 209 13.80 7.75 -28.57
CA ALA A 209 13.71 8.01 -30.01
C ALA A 209 13.97 6.69 -30.76
N LYS A 210 13.03 6.30 -31.61
CA LYS A 210 13.22 5.20 -32.57
C LYS A 210 13.71 5.77 -33.87
#